data_7fe74c7ec0180bd9d5a6bf80611c7619
#
_entry.id   7fe74c7ec0180bd9d5a6bf80611c7619
#
_cell.length_a   1.000
_cell.length_b   1.000
_cell.length_c   1.000
_cell.angle_alpha   90.00
_cell.angle_beta   90.00
_cell.angle_gamma   90.00
#
_symmetry.space_group_name_H-M   'P 1'
#
loop_
_entity.id
_entity.type
_entity.pdbx_description
1 polymer ?
#
loop_
_entity_poly.entity_id
_entity_poly.type
_entity_poly.pdbx_seq_one_letter_code
_entity_poly.pdbx_strand_id
1 'polypeptide(L)'
;VVKQGDNYRIVFEQESGFVAHDLMRCAVTGGTKLKSYWVEVSSVIADGVLVPVSEFGGVKPEAGDECVLMGNTENPLRQNLISIAATEDGQPRIDILDGVKAKNFNGCLRCRLGKLDGIKSSSFPADNQPKGNGLYADNVWLKGTFVLMTGEDILTRFEITEGKIHSAVESLRKEIREEQSYLDNSSFADGMDKWKTGSKATLFTLGGRWIWANGGPYGTKPDGHAEIRTDGKVPYAYIRNSYIMQKLEDFRLVPEY
;
A
#
# COMPACT_ATOMS: atom_id res chain seq x y z
N VAL A 1 2.38 -44.58 -28.21
CA VAL A 1 1.74 -43.54 -29.05
C VAL A 1 1.46 -44.11 -30.43
N VAL A 2 0.23 -44.02 -30.91
CA VAL A 2 -0.18 -44.48 -32.24
C VAL A 2 -1.03 -43.42 -32.93
N LYS A 3 -0.73 -43.13 -34.19
CA LYS A 3 -1.60 -42.25 -35.01
C LYS A 3 -2.85 -43.03 -35.43
N GLN A 4 -4.01 -42.50 -35.12
CA GLN A 4 -5.32 -43.05 -35.44
C GLN A 4 -6.19 -41.95 -36.11
N GLY A 5 -6.24 -42.02 -37.47
CA GLY A 5 -6.90 -40.93 -38.23
C GLY A 5 -6.28 -39.60 -37.98
N ASP A 6 -7.10 -38.59 -37.57
CA ASP A 6 -6.70 -37.23 -37.27
C ASP A 6 -6.23 -37.02 -35.82
N ASN A 7 -6.12 -38.10 -35.04
CA ASN A 7 -5.66 -38.04 -33.65
C ASN A 7 -4.41 -38.90 -33.44
N TYR A 8 -3.67 -38.54 -32.41
CA TYR A 8 -2.77 -39.47 -31.74
C TYR A 8 -3.50 -40.11 -30.55
N ARG A 9 -3.46 -41.43 -30.47
CA ARG A 9 -3.77 -42.22 -29.28
C ARG A 9 -2.49 -42.31 -28.44
N ILE A 10 -2.54 -41.75 -27.24
CA ILE A 10 -1.44 -41.76 -26.29
C ILE A 10 -1.86 -42.62 -25.12
N VAL A 11 -1.14 -43.73 -24.94
CA VAL A 11 -1.35 -44.71 -23.86
C VAL A 11 -0.29 -44.44 -22.81
N PHE A 12 -0.67 -44.42 -21.55
CA PHE A 12 0.23 -44.26 -20.42
C PHE A 12 0.50 -45.59 -19.74
N GLU A 13 1.66 -45.73 -19.12
CA GLU A 13 2.02 -46.93 -18.37
C GLU A 13 1.20 -47.12 -17.10
N GLN A 14 0.71 -45.99 -16.55
CA GLN A 14 -0.14 -45.95 -15.37
C GLN A 14 -1.37 -45.07 -15.67
N GLU A 15 -2.37 -45.12 -14.81
CA GLU A 15 -3.52 -44.21 -14.90
C GLU A 15 -3.04 -42.77 -14.87
N SER A 16 -3.27 -42.04 -15.96
CA SER A 16 -2.69 -40.72 -16.16
C SER A 16 -3.40 -39.60 -15.39
N GLY A 17 -4.66 -39.82 -14.99
CA GLY A 17 -5.52 -38.81 -14.39
C GLY A 17 -5.87 -37.66 -15.32
N PHE A 18 -5.53 -37.68 -16.61
CA PHE A 18 -5.98 -36.72 -17.60
C PHE A 18 -7.47 -36.88 -17.87
N VAL A 19 -8.13 -35.70 -18.12
CA VAL A 19 -9.52 -35.65 -18.56
C VAL A 19 -9.62 -34.82 -19.85
N ALA A 20 -10.79 -34.84 -20.49
CA ALA A 20 -11.03 -33.99 -21.65
C ALA A 20 -10.75 -32.49 -21.30
N HIS A 21 -10.26 -31.77 -22.30
CA HIS A 21 -9.89 -30.36 -22.18
C HIS A 21 -8.68 -30.05 -21.28
N ASP A 22 -7.98 -31.08 -20.77
CA ASP A 22 -6.71 -30.86 -20.09
C ASP A 22 -5.64 -30.35 -21.06
N LEU A 23 -4.87 -29.38 -20.58
CA LEU A 23 -3.68 -28.89 -21.27
C LEU A 23 -2.48 -29.72 -20.83
N MET A 24 -2.01 -30.60 -21.72
CA MET A 24 -0.91 -31.51 -21.50
C MET A 24 0.36 -30.96 -22.13
N ARG A 25 1.42 -30.82 -21.36
CA ARG A 25 2.74 -30.38 -21.85
C ARG A 25 3.78 -31.50 -21.71
N CYS A 26 4.53 -31.68 -22.76
CA CYS A 26 5.77 -32.45 -22.77
C CYS A 26 6.95 -31.51 -22.99
N ALA A 27 8.00 -31.67 -22.20
CA ALA A 27 9.27 -30.98 -22.39
C ALA A 27 10.40 -31.95 -22.07
N VAL A 28 10.98 -32.55 -23.10
CA VAL A 28 12.07 -33.53 -22.99
C VAL A 28 13.34 -32.94 -23.55
N THR A 29 14.41 -33.00 -22.77
CA THR A 29 15.75 -32.62 -23.22
C THR A 29 16.45 -33.88 -23.70
N GLY A 30 16.49 -34.07 -25.01
CA GLY A 30 17.20 -35.17 -25.66
C GLY A 30 18.36 -34.65 -26.50
N GLY A 31 19.59 -34.93 -26.06
CA GLY A 31 20.79 -34.48 -26.80
C GLY A 31 20.89 -32.97 -26.93
N THR A 32 21.02 -32.48 -28.16
CA THR A 32 21.17 -31.02 -28.46
C THR A 32 19.85 -30.34 -28.76
N LYS A 33 18.71 -31.03 -28.71
CA LYS A 33 17.39 -30.45 -29.04
C LYS A 33 16.41 -30.66 -27.93
N LEU A 34 15.74 -29.55 -27.54
CA LEU A 34 14.58 -29.59 -26.69
C LEU A 34 13.36 -29.98 -27.54
N LYS A 35 12.76 -31.14 -27.24
CA LYS A 35 11.45 -31.50 -27.78
C LYS A 35 10.38 -30.97 -26.82
N SER A 36 9.50 -30.15 -27.33
CA SER A 36 8.42 -29.61 -26.53
C SER A 36 7.15 -29.51 -27.34
N TYR A 37 6.05 -29.89 -26.74
CA TYR A 37 4.70 -29.61 -27.24
C TYR A 37 3.74 -29.32 -26.08
N TRP A 38 2.74 -28.55 -26.36
CA TRP A 38 1.68 -28.20 -25.44
C TRP A 38 0.35 -28.35 -26.16
N VAL A 39 -0.42 -29.34 -25.76
CA VAL A 39 -1.59 -29.82 -26.48
C VAL A 39 -2.82 -29.88 -25.59
N GLU A 40 -4.00 -29.85 -26.21
CA GLU A 40 -5.27 -30.06 -25.51
C GLU A 40 -5.75 -31.48 -25.75
N VAL A 41 -6.12 -32.19 -24.66
CA VAL A 41 -6.73 -33.51 -24.70
C VAL A 41 -8.15 -33.41 -25.20
N SER A 42 -8.48 -34.05 -26.32
CA SER A 42 -9.85 -34.02 -26.86
C SER A 42 -10.80 -34.98 -26.15
N SER A 43 -10.31 -36.14 -25.76
CA SER A 43 -11.11 -37.15 -25.05
C SER A 43 -10.23 -38.18 -24.34
N VAL A 44 -10.82 -38.82 -23.35
CA VAL A 44 -10.20 -39.93 -22.60
C VAL A 44 -10.72 -41.25 -23.13
N ILE A 45 -9.82 -42.23 -23.22
CA ILE A 45 -10.12 -43.63 -23.57
C ILE A 45 -9.69 -44.55 -22.44
N ALA A 46 -10.05 -45.81 -22.49
CA ALA A 46 -9.82 -46.77 -21.37
C ALA A 46 -8.38 -46.85 -20.88
N ASP A 47 -7.39 -46.62 -21.74
CA ASP A 47 -5.97 -46.77 -21.46
C ASP A 47 -5.14 -45.54 -21.79
N GLY A 48 -5.78 -44.38 -22.02
CA GLY A 48 -5.06 -43.17 -22.35
C GLY A 48 -5.94 -42.02 -22.83
N VAL A 49 -5.41 -41.23 -23.74
CA VAL A 49 -6.08 -40.04 -24.27
C VAL A 49 -5.98 -39.98 -25.79
N LEU A 50 -6.93 -39.23 -26.39
CA LEU A 50 -6.88 -38.81 -27.79
C LEU A 50 -6.55 -37.35 -27.86
N VAL A 51 -5.61 -37.00 -28.72
CA VAL A 51 -5.17 -35.65 -28.97
C VAL A 51 -5.11 -35.36 -30.47
N PRO A 52 -5.73 -34.34 -31.01
CA PRO A 52 -5.68 -34.04 -32.44
C PRO A 52 -4.22 -33.83 -32.91
N VAL A 53 -3.91 -34.36 -34.08
CA VAL A 53 -2.57 -34.24 -34.70
C VAL A 53 -2.21 -32.74 -34.88
N SER A 54 -3.19 -31.89 -35.18
CA SER A 54 -3.00 -30.46 -35.36
C SER A 54 -2.47 -29.76 -34.11
N GLU A 55 -2.78 -30.28 -32.92
CA GLU A 55 -2.34 -29.71 -31.62
C GLU A 55 -0.82 -29.71 -31.45
N PHE A 56 -0.13 -30.63 -32.10
CA PHE A 56 1.31 -30.83 -31.93
C PHE A 56 2.20 -29.89 -32.74
N GLY A 57 1.64 -29.06 -33.62
CA GLY A 57 2.41 -28.08 -34.40
C GLY A 57 3.56 -28.73 -35.23
N GLY A 58 3.38 -29.96 -35.67
CA GLY A 58 4.41 -30.72 -36.42
C GLY A 58 5.40 -31.49 -35.56
N VAL A 59 5.37 -31.37 -34.24
CA VAL A 59 6.16 -32.18 -33.33
C VAL A 59 5.49 -33.54 -33.17
N LYS A 60 6.23 -34.64 -33.39
CA LYS A 60 5.69 -35.97 -33.24
C LYS A 60 5.81 -36.48 -31.82
N PRO A 61 4.71 -36.86 -31.14
CA PRO A 61 4.81 -37.53 -29.85
C PRO A 61 5.38 -38.93 -29.98
N GLU A 62 6.18 -39.36 -29.02
CA GLU A 62 6.88 -40.64 -29.04
C GLU A 62 6.72 -41.39 -27.70
N ALA A 63 6.98 -42.69 -27.73
CA ALA A 63 7.05 -43.47 -26.50
C ALA A 63 8.22 -42.96 -25.61
N GLY A 64 7.97 -42.83 -24.32
CA GLY A 64 8.92 -42.30 -23.37
C GLY A 64 8.83 -40.76 -23.18
N ASP A 65 7.94 -40.04 -23.90
CA ASP A 65 7.66 -38.65 -23.64
C ASP A 65 6.99 -38.51 -22.27
N GLU A 66 7.58 -37.67 -21.40
CA GLU A 66 7.02 -37.34 -20.10
C GLU A 66 6.09 -36.15 -20.21
N CYS A 67 4.85 -36.32 -19.76
CA CYS A 67 3.81 -35.32 -19.89
C CYS A 67 3.26 -34.89 -18.53
N VAL A 68 3.02 -33.61 -18.39
CA VAL A 68 2.45 -33.03 -17.18
C VAL A 68 1.17 -32.21 -17.47
N LEU A 69 0.24 -32.20 -16.51
CA LEU A 69 -0.92 -31.34 -16.55
C LEU A 69 -0.50 -29.89 -16.30
N MET A 70 -0.90 -29.01 -17.20
CA MET A 70 -0.60 -27.57 -17.07
C MET A 70 -1.85 -26.70 -16.84
N GLY A 71 -3.03 -27.25 -17.02
CA GLY A 71 -4.28 -26.54 -16.89
C GLY A 71 -5.42 -27.27 -17.59
N ASN A 72 -6.56 -26.61 -17.74
CA ASN A 72 -7.73 -27.13 -18.44
C ASN A 72 -8.51 -25.98 -19.07
N THR A 73 -8.98 -26.14 -20.30
CA THR A 73 -9.67 -25.06 -21.00
C THR A 73 -11.07 -24.76 -20.44
N GLU A 74 -11.71 -25.71 -19.75
CA GLU A 74 -13.08 -25.63 -19.27
C GLU A 74 -13.24 -25.73 -17.76
N ASN A 75 -12.50 -26.65 -17.09
CA ASN A 75 -12.67 -26.93 -15.66
C ASN A 75 -11.76 -26.07 -14.78
N PRO A 76 -12.31 -25.07 -14.03
CA PRO A 76 -11.51 -24.18 -13.18
C PRO A 76 -10.73 -24.92 -12.07
N LEU A 77 -11.23 -26.08 -11.58
CA LEU A 77 -10.56 -26.85 -10.54
C LEU A 77 -9.26 -27.52 -11.05
N ARG A 78 -9.01 -27.50 -12.35
CA ARG A 78 -7.83 -28.08 -13.00
C ARG A 78 -6.95 -27.02 -13.67
N GLN A 79 -7.14 -25.75 -13.35
CA GLN A 79 -6.42 -24.62 -13.94
C GLN A 79 -5.28 -24.09 -13.06
N ASN A 80 -4.98 -24.77 -11.96
CA ASN A 80 -4.02 -24.31 -10.96
C ASN A 80 -2.77 -25.20 -10.99
N LEU A 81 -1.59 -24.58 -10.92
CA LEU A 81 -0.33 -25.33 -10.86
C LEU A 81 0.77 -24.58 -10.14
N ILE A 82 1.76 -25.32 -9.68
CA ILE A 82 3.06 -24.83 -9.22
C ILE A 82 4.10 -25.22 -10.25
N SER A 83 4.79 -24.24 -10.80
CA SER A 83 5.87 -24.45 -11.77
C SER A 83 7.21 -24.13 -11.13
N ILE A 84 8.15 -25.06 -11.23
CA ILE A 84 9.54 -24.86 -10.81
C ILE A 84 10.40 -24.87 -12.07
N ALA A 85 11.02 -23.73 -12.37
CA ALA A 85 11.91 -23.58 -13.51
C ALA A 85 13.30 -23.20 -13.04
N ALA A 86 14.34 -23.91 -13.50
CA ALA A 86 15.72 -23.62 -13.15
C ALA A 86 16.50 -22.97 -14.30
N THR A 87 16.25 -23.43 -15.53
CA THR A 87 17.01 -23.03 -16.72
C THR A 87 16.15 -22.43 -17.83
N GLU A 88 14.85 -22.52 -17.73
CA GLU A 88 13.92 -21.94 -18.71
C GLU A 88 14.09 -20.42 -18.70
N ASP A 89 14.36 -19.84 -19.86
CA ASP A 89 14.62 -18.40 -20.04
C ASP A 89 15.79 -17.83 -19.19
N GLY A 90 16.65 -18.68 -18.63
CA GLY A 90 17.72 -18.25 -17.72
C GLY A 90 17.20 -17.65 -16.42
N GLN A 91 15.98 -17.96 -16.02
CA GLN A 91 15.30 -17.34 -14.90
C GLN A 91 14.83 -18.39 -13.87
N PRO A 92 15.69 -18.78 -12.92
CA PRO A 92 15.32 -19.73 -11.87
C PRO A 92 14.21 -19.14 -10.99
N ARG A 93 13.08 -19.88 -10.89
CA ARG A 93 11.90 -19.42 -10.17
C ARG A 93 10.95 -20.54 -9.76
N ILE A 94 10.13 -20.23 -8.79
CA ILE A 94 8.94 -20.99 -8.42
C ILE A 94 7.73 -20.08 -8.67
N ASP A 95 6.82 -20.51 -9.53
CA ASP A 95 5.60 -19.81 -9.88
C ASP A 95 4.37 -20.52 -9.33
N ILE A 96 3.46 -19.80 -8.72
CA ILE A 96 2.10 -20.24 -8.42
C ILE A 96 1.19 -19.58 -9.45
N LEU A 97 0.50 -20.42 -10.20
CA LEU A 97 -0.34 -20.02 -11.33
C LEU A 97 -1.78 -20.47 -11.08
N ASP A 98 -2.72 -19.60 -11.38
CA ASP A 98 -4.16 -19.83 -11.24
C ASP A 98 -4.90 -19.33 -12.47
N GLY A 99 -5.84 -20.13 -12.97
CA GLY A 99 -6.64 -19.81 -14.14
C GLY A 99 -5.95 -20.13 -15.47
N VAL A 100 -5.12 -21.18 -15.52
CA VAL A 100 -4.46 -21.65 -16.76
C VAL A 100 -5.47 -22.36 -17.65
N LYS A 101 -6.10 -21.61 -18.55
CA LYS A 101 -7.12 -22.08 -19.50
C LYS A 101 -6.70 -22.00 -20.97
N ALA A 102 -5.45 -21.70 -21.22
CA ALA A 102 -4.87 -21.63 -22.55
C ALA A 102 -3.41 -22.09 -22.52
N LYS A 103 -2.82 -22.35 -23.70
CA LYS A 103 -1.41 -22.78 -23.83
C LYS A 103 -0.43 -21.64 -23.58
N ASN A 104 -0.68 -20.85 -22.55
CA ASN A 104 0.18 -19.77 -22.05
C ASN A 104 -0.18 -19.45 -20.60
N PHE A 105 0.66 -18.66 -19.94
CA PHE A 105 0.46 -18.23 -18.54
C PHE A 105 0.08 -16.75 -18.39
N ASN A 106 -0.39 -16.11 -19.46
CA ASN A 106 -0.74 -14.71 -19.44
C ASN A 106 -1.86 -14.44 -18.42
N GLY A 107 -1.60 -13.58 -17.46
CA GLY A 107 -2.54 -13.21 -16.40
C GLY A 107 -2.78 -14.27 -15.33
N CYS A 108 -2.04 -15.41 -15.38
CA CYS A 108 -2.23 -16.51 -14.44
C CYS A 108 -1.30 -16.44 -13.21
N LEU A 109 -0.24 -15.65 -13.26
CA LEU A 109 0.75 -15.54 -12.18
C LEU A 109 0.13 -14.89 -10.95
N ARG A 110 0.16 -15.61 -9.81
CA ARG A 110 -0.29 -15.13 -8.49
C ARG A 110 0.85 -14.90 -7.52
N CYS A 111 1.90 -15.73 -7.63
CA CYS A 111 3.09 -15.59 -6.80
C CYS A 111 4.30 -16.09 -7.58
N ARG A 112 5.44 -15.41 -7.42
CA ARG A 112 6.75 -15.83 -7.90
C ARG A 112 7.79 -15.63 -6.81
N LEU A 113 8.55 -16.67 -6.53
CA LEU A 113 9.78 -16.59 -5.75
C LEU A 113 10.97 -16.88 -6.67
N GLY A 114 11.91 -15.98 -6.76
CA GLY A 114 13.10 -16.10 -7.61
C GLY A 114 13.29 -14.91 -8.53
N LYS A 115 13.67 -15.15 -9.78
CA LYS A 115 13.92 -14.11 -10.78
C LYS A 115 12.61 -13.46 -11.22
N LEU A 116 12.48 -12.14 -11.02
CA LEU A 116 11.26 -11.37 -11.29
C LEU A 116 11.26 -10.67 -12.65
N ASP A 117 12.39 -10.67 -13.35
CA ASP A 117 12.52 -10.01 -14.63
C ASP A 117 11.45 -10.48 -15.62
N GLY A 118 10.87 -9.57 -16.37
CA GLY A 118 9.80 -9.84 -17.34
C GLY A 118 8.37 -9.85 -16.77
N ILE A 119 8.19 -9.78 -15.46
CA ILE A 119 6.86 -9.55 -14.87
C ILE A 119 6.41 -8.14 -15.25
N LYS A 120 5.21 -8.05 -15.82
CA LYS A 120 4.53 -6.79 -16.09
C LYS A 120 3.23 -6.74 -15.31
N SER A 121 3.09 -5.76 -14.44
CA SER A 121 1.91 -5.57 -13.61
C SER A 121 1.47 -4.11 -13.65
N SER A 122 0.18 -3.88 -13.85
CA SER A 122 -0.43 -2.55 -13.80
C SER A 122 -0.43 -1.94 -12.40
N SER A 123 -0.16 -2.73 -11.38
CA SER A 123 -0.04 -2.26 -9.98
C SER A 123 1.24 -1.48 -9.73
N PHE A 124 2.21 -1.53 -10.64
CA PHE A 124 3.48 -0.81 -10.53
C PHE A 124 3.65 0.17 -11.69
N PRO A 125 4.31 1.32 -11.46
CA PRO A 125 4.69 2.24 -12.53
C PRO A 125 5.49 1.55 -13.63
N ALA A 126 5.36 2.00 -14.88
CA ALA A 126 5.99 1.37 -16.03
C ALA A 126 7.53 1.33 -15.94
N ASP A 127 8.13 2.32 -15.29
CA ASP A 127 9.58 2.46 -15.04
C ASP A 127 10.07 1.70 -13.79
N ASN A 128 9.15 1.19 -12.97
CA ASN A 128 9.46 0.48 -11.73
C ASN A 128 8.76 -0.88 -11.65
N GLN A 129 8.90 -1.69 -12.69
CA GLN A 129 8.38 -3.06 -12.71
C GLN A 129 9.26 -4.02 -11.88
N PRO A 130 8.70 -5.14 -11.38
CA PRO A 130 9.45 -6.15 -10.65
C PRO A 130 10.68 -6.62 -11.43
N LYS A 131 11.85 -6.67 -10.77
CA LYS A 131 13.12 -7.07 -11.37
C LYS A 131 14.07 -7.67 -10.35
N GLY A 132 15.07 -8.40 -10.83
CA GLY A 132 16.05 -9.08 -9.99
C GLY A 132 15.48 -10.30 -9.29
N ASN A 133 16.08 -10.71 -8.18
CA ASN A 133 15.60 -11.83 -7.37
C ASN A 133 14.74 -11.32 -6.22
N GLY A 134 13.58 -11.94 -6.02
CA GLY A 134 12.67 -11.50 -4.96
C GLY A 134 11.40 -12.34 -4.87
N LEU A 135 10.43 -11.80 -4.16
CA LEU A 135 9.07 -12.30 -4.04
C LEU A 135 8.11 -11.32 -4.70
N TYR A 136 7.33 -11.79 -5.64
CA TYR A 136 6.16 -11.13 -6.21
C TYR A 136 4.92 -11.95 -5.83
N ALA A 137 3.90 -11.32 -5.28
CA ALA A 137 2.65 -11.98 -4.92
C ALA A 137 1.50 -10.96 -4.89
N ASP A 138 0.27 -11.43 -5.17
CA ASP A 138 -0.94 -10.59 -5.07
C ASP A 138 -1.20 -10.17 -3.62
N ASN A 139 -0.96 -11.04 -2.65
CA ASN A 139 -1.07 -10.77 -1.22
C ASN A 139 0.02 -11.49 -0.43
N VAL A 140 0.52 -10.83 0.62
CA VAL A 140 1.52 -11.41 1.52
C VAL A 140 1.06 -11.23 2.97
N TRP A 141 0.89 -12.34 3.69
CA TRP A 141 0.56 -12.37 5.11
C TRP A 141 1.78 -12.87 5.88
N LEU A 142 2.42 -11.97 6.61
CA LEU A 142 3.63 -12.26 7.38
C LEU A 142 3.29 -12.30 8.88
N LYS A 143 3.75 -13.35 9.57
CA LYS A 143 3.71 -13.45 11.02
C LYS A 143 5.14 -13.56 11.54
N GLY A 144 5.57 -12.56 12.29
CA GLY A 144 6.93 -12.48 12.81
C GLY A 144 7.56 -11.12 12.53
N THR A 145 8.89 -11.08 12.50
CA THR A 145 9.65 -9.85 12.25
C THR A 145 10.06 -9.75 10.79
N PHE A 146 9.85 -8.59 10.19
CA PHE A 146 10.38 -8.25 8.88
C PHE A 146 11.55 -7.27 9.04
N VAL A 147 12.76 -7.76 8.81
CA VAL A 147 13.99 -6.97 9.00
C VAL A 147 14.42 -6.34 7.68
N LEU A 148 14.63 -5.03 7.67
CA LEU A 148 15.20 -4.31 6.55
C LEU A 148 16.71 -4.55 6.44
N MET A 149 17.29 -4.30 5.26
CA MET A 149 18.74 -4.41 5.02
C MET A 149 19.56 -3.51 5.97
N THR A 150 18.97 -2.46 6.51
CA THR A 150 19.58 -1.58 7.55
C THR A 150 19.65 -2.22 8.93
N GLY A 151 19.08 -3.41 9.14
CA GLY A 151 18.95 -4.06 10.44
C GLY A 151 17.76 -3.58 11.29
N GLU A 152 17.01 -2.59 10.82
CA GLU A 152 15.79 -2.11 11.47
C GLU A 152 14.58 -2.94 11.01
N ASP A 153 13.67 -3.25 11.92
CA ASP A 153 12.39 -3.82 11.52
C ASP A 153 11.44 -2.76 10.93
N ILE A 154 10.49 -3.23 10.14
CA ILE A 154 9.59 -2.34 9.41
C ILE A 154 8.67 -1.55 10.36
N LEU A 155 8.24 -2.12 11.48
CA LEU A 155 7.39 -1.44 12.45
C LEU A 155 8.11 -0.24 13.06
N THR A 156 9.34 -0.45 13.53
CA THR A 156 10.19 0.63 14.07
C THR A 156 10.36 1.75 13.03
N ARG A 157 10.53 1.40 11.76
CA ARG A 157 10.67 2.39 10.69
C ARG A 157 9.39 3.20 10.46
N PHE A 158 8.23 2.57 10.51
CA PHE A 158 6.93 3.25 10.40
C PHE A 158 6.67 4.15 11.60
N GLU A 159 6.90 3.68 12.82
CA GLU A 159 6.74 4.48 14.03
C GLU A 159 7.60 5.76 14.02
N ILE A 160 8.87 5.65 13.61
CA ILE A 160 9.76 6.81 13.46
C ILE A 160 9.21 7.77 12.39
N THR A 161 8.70 7.26 11.29
CA THR A 161 8.17 8.08 10.20
C THR A 161 6.88 8.79 10.61
N GLU A 162 5.95 8.10 11.26
CA GLU A 162 4.72 8.68 11.80
C GLU A 162 5.02 9.73 12.87
N GLY A 163 5.95 9.47 13.76
CA GLY A 163 6.39 10.43 14.78
C GLY A 163 6.96 11.70 14.17
N LYS A 164 7.74 11.62 13.11
CA LYS A 164 8.26 12.79 12.38
C LYS A 164 7.15 13.58 11.68
N ILE A 165 6.21 12.89 11.05
CA ILE A 165 5.06 13.53 10.40
C ILE A 165 4.18 14.22 11.44
N HIS A 166 3.89 13.56 12.56
CA HIS A 166 3.11 14.13 13.65
C HIS A 166 3.75 15.41 14.19
N SER A 167 5.05 15.39 14.47
CA SER A 167 5.81 16.54 14.95
C SER A 167 5.78 17.71 13.94
N ALA A 168 5.90 17.43 12.66
CA ALA A 168 5.83 18.46 11.61
C ALA A 168 4.43 19.09 11.52
N VAL A 169 3.38 18.26 11.60
CA VAL A 169 1.99 18.76 11.60
C VAL A 169 1.70 19.61 12.81
N GLU A 170 2.14 19.24 14.00
CA GLU A 170 1.97 20.05 15.22
C GLU A 170 2.73 21.38 15.14
N SER A 171 3.94 21.38 14.57
CA SER A 171 4.69 22.62 14.33
C SER A 171 3.94 23.56 13.38
N LEU A 172 3.45 23.05 12.25
CA LEU A 172 2.66 23.84 11.31
C LEU A 172 1.36 24.37 11.93
N ARG A 173 0.67 23.58 12.73
CA ARG A 173 -0.53 24.02 13.46
C ARG A 173 -0.22 25.14 14.44
N LYS A 174 0.93 25.10 15.09
CA LYS A 174 1.39 26.14 16.00
C LYS A 174 1.66 27.44 15.24
N GLU A 175 2.41 27.36 14.14
CA GLU A 175 2.70 28.53 13.28
C GLU A 175 1.41 29.18 12.77
N ILE A 176 0.46 28.38 12.24
CA ILE A 176 -0.82 28.89 11.75
C ILE A 176 -1.61 29.59 12.87
N ARG A 177 -1.62 29.06 14.09
CA ARG A 177 -2.29 29.70 15.23
C ARG A 177 -1.63 31.01 15.62
N GLU A 178 -0.32 31.07 15.59
CA GLU A 178 0.42 32.29 15.89
C GLU A 178 0.22 33.37 14.82
N GLU A 179 0.22 32.98 13.53
CA GLU A 179 -0.07 33.89 12.42
C GLU A 179 -1.53 34.42 12.40
N GLN A 180 -2.49 33.61 12.85
CA GLN A 180 -3.89 33.98 12.92
C GLN A 180 -4.26 34.72 14.21
N SER A 181 -3.35 34.85 15.16
CA SER A 181 -3.60 35.56 16.39
C SER A 181 -3.41 37.09 16.17
N TYR A 182 -4.49 37.82 16.22
CA TYR A 182 -4.47 39.32 16.24
C TYR A 182 -4.05 39.91 17.60
N LEU A 183 -3.80 39.05 18.56
CA LEU A 183 -3.39 39.42 19.91
C LEU A 183 -1.96 39.00 20.15
N ASP A 184 -1.09 39.92 20.46
CA ASP A 184 0.26 39.60 20.89
C ASP A 184 0.23 38.81 22.20
N ASN A 185 1.10 37.77 22.30
CA ASN A 185 1.14 36.90 23.49
C ASN A 185 -0.24 36.34 23.88
N SER A 186 -1.04 35.93 22.90
CA SER A 186 -2.41 35.39 23.10
C SER A 186 -2.44 34.11 23.95
N SER A 187 -1.36 33.36 23.95
CA SER A 187 -1.17 32.15 24.75
C SER A 187 -0.67 32.40 26.17
N PHE A 188 -0.37 33.64 26.52
CA PHE A 188 0.28 34.05 27.79
C PHE A 188 1.64 33.36 28.04
N ALA A 189 2.30 32.91 26.98
CA ALA A 189 3.60 32.24 27.10
C ALA A 189 4.65 33.12 27.76
N ASP A 190 4.58 34.43 27.49
CA ASP A 190 5.44 35.47 28.08
C ASP A 190 4.76 36.18 29.28
N GLY A 191 3.92 35.46 30.00
CA GLY A 191 3.18 36.01 31.14
C GLY A 191 2.21 37.11 30.76
N MET A 192 2.30 38.27 31.44
CA MET A 192 1.44 39.45 31.18
C MET A 192 2.04 40.42 30.16
N ASP A 193 3.14 40.07 29.48
CA ASP A 193 3.68 40.98 28.46
C ASP A 193 2.65 41.28 27.37
N LYS A 194 2.60 42.54 26.94
CA LYS A 194 1.60 43.10 26.02
C LYS A 194 0.17 43.21 26.59
N TRP A 195 -0.10 42.65 27.78
CA TRP A 195 -1.41 42.72 28.41
C TRP A 195 -1.42 43.78 29.55
N LYS A 196 -2.52 44.51 29.62
CA LYS A 196 -2.75 45.49 30.70
C LYS A 196 -3.87 44.99 31.60
N THR A 197 -3.70 45.24 32.87
CA THR A 197 -4.70 44.91 33.89
C THR A 197 -5.34 46.20 34.42
N GLY A 198 -6.56 46.09 34.89
CA GLY A 198 -7.25 47.17 35.56
C GLY A 198 -8.35 46.65 36.48
N SER A 199 -8.71 47.45 37.46
CA SER A 199 -9.78 47.10 38.39
C SER A 199 -11.05 47.82 37.99
N LYS A 200 -12.19 47.08 37.97
CA LYS A 200 -13.55 47.54 37.74
C LYS A 200 -13.68 48.78 36.86
N ALA A 201 -13.25 48.68 35.62
CA ALA A 201 -13.52 49.72 34.67
C ALA A 201 -14.82 49.43 33.91
N THR A 202 -15.68 50.41 33.78
CA THR A 202 -16.78 50.31 32.84
C THR A 202 -16.20 50.59 31.44
N LEU A 203 -16.23 49.54 30.62
CA LEU A 203 -15.86 49.72 29.23
C LEU A 203 -17.04 50.31 28.47
N PHE A 204 -16.83 51.40 27.78
CA PHE A 204 -17.85 51.98 26.91
C PHE A 204 -17.23 52.51 25.61
N THR A 205 -18.03 52.53 24.57
CA THR A 205 -17.61 53.08 23.26
C THR A 205 -18.12 54.51 23.14
N LEU A 206 -17.23 55.40 22.77
CA LEU A 206 -17.58 56.76 22.42
C LEU A 206 -16.97 57.09 21.04
N GLY A 207 -17.83 57.41 20.09
CA GLY A 207 -17.39 57.74 18.74
C GLY A 207 -16.63 56.61 18.03
N GLY A 208 -16.99 55.33 18.28
CA GLY A 208 -16.34 54.17 17.67
C GLY A 208 -14.99 53.79 18.29
N ARG A 209 -14.58 54.43 19.37
CA ARG A 209 -13.37 54.13 20.14
C ARG A 209 -13.71 53.52 21.48
N TRP A 210 -12.97 52.51 21.88
CA TRP A 210 -13.04 51.98 23.24
C TRP A 210 -12.34 52.93 24.19
N ILE A 211 -13.05 53.40 25.16
CA ILE A 211 -12.55 54.36 26.17
C ILE A 211 -12.62 53.68 27.53
N TRP A 212 -11.53 53.77 28.26
CA TRP A 212 -11.42 53.31 29.62
C TRP A 212 -11.67 54.48 30.57
N ALA A 213 -12.66 54.34 31.39
CA ALA A 213 -12.80 55.25 32.53
C ALA A 213 -11.76 54.82 33.57
N ASN A 214 -10.58 55.41 33.49
CA ASN A 214 -9.64 55.31 34.60
C ASN A 214 -10.18 56.09 35.76
N GLY A 215 -10.65 55.40 36.79
CA GLY A 215 -10.84 55.97 38.10
C GLY A 215 -11.67 57.20 38.13
N GLY A 216 -12.83 57.18 37.49
CA GLY A 216 -13.85 58.14 37.85
C GLY A 216 -14.12 58.09 39.37
N PRO A 217 -14.94 59.00 39.93
CA PRO A 217 -15.21 59.04 41.36
C PRO A 217 -15.71 57.71 41.96
N TYR A 218 -15.96 56.74 41.12
CA TYR A 218 -16.26 55.36 41.50
C TYR A 218 -15.03 54.41 41.42
N GLY A 219 -13.83 54.97 41.31
CA GLY A 219 -12.58 54.26 41.43
C GLY A 219 -12.53 53.52 42.75
N THR A 220 -13.28 52.49 42.85
CA THR A 220 -13.18 51.58 43.96
C THR A 220 -11.86 50.93 43.89
N LYS A 221 -11.16 51.05 44.93
CA LYS A 221 -9.97 50.38 45.25
C LYS A 221 -10.03 48.94 44.79
N PRO A 222 -9.06 48.49 44.12
CA PRO A 222 -9.11 47.17 43.55
C PRO A 222 -8.86 46.10 44.59
N ASP A 223 -9.91 45.39 44.95
CA ASP A 223 -9.76 43.97 45.30
C ASP A 223 -9.59 43.13 44.05
N GLY A 224 -9.38 43.82 42.92
CA GLY A 224 -9.20 43.19 41.62
C GLY A 224 -7.79 42.69 41.41
N HIS A 225 -7.68 41.44 41.03
CA HIS A 225 -6.43 40.77 40.75
C HIS A 225 -6.49 40.10 39.39
N ALA A 226 -5.44 40.28 38.61
CA ALA A 226 -5.27 39.52 37.36
C ALA A 226 -3.82 39.03 37.29
N GLU A 227 -3.65 37.77 37.09
CA GLU A 227 -2.35 37.13 36.99
C GLU A 227 -2.40 35.99 36.00
N ILE A 228 -1.24 35.58 35.49
CA ILE A 228 -1.12 34.37 34.72
C ILE A 228 -0.84 33.19 35.65
N ARG A 229 -1.63 32.16 35.56
CA ARG A 229 -1.46 30.88 36.23
C ARG A 229 -1.22 29.78 35.23
N THR A 230 -0.68 28.68 35.68
CA THR A 230 -0.52 27.49 34.86
C THR A 230 -1.29 26.31 35.49
N ASP A 231 -2.03 25.61 34.65
CA ASP A 231 -2.56 24.27 34.97
C ASP A 231 -1.77 23.25 34.16
N GLY A 232 -0.89 22.56 34.86
CA GLY A 232 0.11 21.72 34.22
C GLY A 232 1.10 22.55 33.40
N LYS A 233 1.02 22.47 32.07
CA LYS A 233 1.89 23.21 31.12
C LYS A 233 1.22 24.37 30.41
N VAL A 234 -0.09 24.56 30.63
CA VAL A 234 -0.88 25.57 29.89
C VAL A 234 -1.05 26.83 30.75
N PRO A 235 -0.54 27.99 30.32
CA PRO A 235 -0.78 29.23 31.00
C PRO A 235 -2.21 29.73 30.71
N TYR A 236 -2.82 30.34 31.71
CA TYR A 236 -4.14 31.00 31.59
C TYR A 236 -4.22 32.23 32.44
N ALA A 237 -5.07 33.15 32.03
CA ALA A 237 -5.32 34.34 32.83
C ALA A 237 -6.33 34.07 33.96
N TYR A 238 -5.93 34.27 35.19
CA TYR A 238 -6.81 34.28 36.35
C TYR A 238 -7.24 35.71 36.67
N ILE A 239 -8.54 35.96 36.62
CA ILE A 239 -9.10 37.29 36.80
C ILE A 239 -10.14 37.28 37.93
N ARG A 240 -9.98 38.14 38.91
CA ARG A 240 -10.94 38.35 40.00
C ARG A 240 -11.22 39.84 40.13
N ASN A 241 -12.47 40.26 39.98
CA ASN A 241 -12.88 41.67 40.05
C ASN A 241 -11.98 42.64 39.26
N SER A 242 -11.44 42.18 38.17
CA SER A 242 -10.48 42.89 37.33
C SER A 242 -10.75 42.60 35.87
N TYR A 243 -9.87 43.07 35.02
CA TYR A 243 -9.86 42.75 33.58
C TYR A 243 -8.43 42.66 33.05
N ILE A 244 -8.29 42.05 31.93
CA ILE A 244 -7.10 42.11 31.08
C ILE A 244 -7.51 42.67 29.72
N MET A 245 -6.64 43.43 29.11
CA MET A 245 -6.85 43.97 27.77
C MET A 245 -5.54 44.13 27.02
N GLN A 246 -5.67 44.15 25.71
CA GLN A 246 -4.58 44.49 24.80
C GLN A 246 -5.08 45.55 23.81
N LYS A 247 -4.22 46.49 23.47
CA LYS A 247 -4.48 47.41 22.37
C LYS A 247 -4.13 46.73 21.08
N LEU A 248 -5.08 46.58 20.18
CA LEU A 248 -4.84 46.13 18.83
C LEU A 248 -4.33 47.30 18.00
N GLU A 249 -3.07 47.20 17.59
CA GLU A 249 -2.47 48.14 16.65
C GLU A 249 -2.59 47.54 15.25
N ASP A 250 -3.00 48.34 14.28
CA ASP A 250 -3.15 47.96 12.88
C ASP A 250 -4.16 46.83 12.56
N PHE A 251 -5.17 46.67 13.41
CA PHE A 251 -6.26 45.73 13.16
C PHE A 251 -7.06 46.15 11.92
N ARG A 252 -7.04 45.33 10.90
CA ARG A 252 -7.88 45.42 9.71
C ARG A 252 -8.89 44.30 9.70
N LEU A 253 -10.17 44.61 9.69
CA LEU A 253 -11.21 43.63 9.37
C LEU A 253 -11.05 43.24 7.91
N VAL A 254 -10.69 42.01 7.66
CA VAL A 254 -10.78 41.42 6.33
C VAL A 254 -12.20 40.91 6.18
N PRO A 255 -13.00 41.38 5.20
CA PRO A 255 -14.30 40.81 4.96
C PRO A 255 -14.14 39.34 4.56
N GLU A 256 -14.85 38.46 5.22
CA GLU A 256 -15.03 37.11 4.71
C GLU A 256 -15.90 37.17 3.43
N TYR A 257 -15.40 36.62 2.32
CA TYR A 257 -16.13 36.49 1.06
C TYR A 257 -16.85 35.14 1.02
#